data_8831a772f73b41c71880bc746f15f191
#
_entry.id   8831a772f73b41c71880bc746f15f191
#
_cell.length_a   1.000
_cell.length_b   1.000
_cell.length_c   1.000
_cell.angle_alpha   90.00
_cell.angle_beta   90.00
_cell.angle_gamma   90.00
#
_symmetry.space_group_name_H-M   'P 1'
#
loop_
_entity.id
_entity.type
_entity.pdbx_description
1 polymer ?
#
loop_
_entity_poly.entity_id
_entity_poly.type
_entity_poly.pdbx_seq_one_letter_code
_entity_poly.pdbx_strand_id
1 'polypeptide(L)'
;MAQAPVDTMSALQHLITEDDTPVDNLPSEKQQRLLTEPLYSAWSGPGAGRTFLAAANVGVFAQPRNPAVVPDMFLSLDVQVAEDWWRKEHRSYFVQEFGKPPELVLEIVSNTEGNEDGEKKHKYAQMHVDYYVIYDPLQQVMSDVLTVYRLRNGVYERQATVQFPLLKLGLVLWEGTFEDNHDTWLRWTDEHGVLIPTGKERAEQERLRAEQERLRAEQAEELLSQERQRAERLAALLRQAGVDPEQA
;
A
#
# COMPACT_ATOMS: atom_id res chain seq x y z
N MET A 1 2.41 -47.90 -4.47
CA MET A 1 2.63 -47.34 -5.80
C MET A 1 2.85 -45.86 -5.61
N ALA A 2 4.08 -45.39 -5.80
CA ALA A 2 4.39 -43.98 -5.74
C ALA A 2 3.82 -43.30 -7.00
N GLN A 3 2.99 -42.28 -6.84
CA GLN A 3 2.56 -41.43 -7.96
C GLN A 3 3.78 -40.75 -8.54
N ALA A 4 3.94 -40.83 -9.85
CA ALA A 4 4.97 -40.11 -10.57
C ALA A 4 4.82 -38.59 -10.32
N PRO A 5 5.93 -37.83 -10.21
CA PRO A 5 5.86 -36.38 -10.07
C PRO A 5 5.09 -35.83 -11.27
N VAL A 6 4.00 -35.13 -10.99
CA VAL A 6 3.25 -34.40 -12.01
C VAL A 6 4.18 -33.37 -12.58
N ASP A 7 4.37 -33.39 -13.89
CA ASP A 7 5.14 -32.39 -14.61
C ASP A 7 4.39 -31.04 -14.50
N THR A 8 4.76 -30.29 -13.47
CA THR A 8 4.16 -28.99 -13.12
C THR A 8 4.33 -27.98 -14.26
N MET A 9 5.44 -28.06 -14.98
CA MET A 9 5.75 -27.18 -16.12
C MET A 9 4.78 -27.39 -17.28
N SER A 10 4.41 -28.65 -17.58
CA SER A 10 3.44 -28.97 -18.64
C SER A 10 2.04 -28.47 -18.27
N ALA A 11 1.68 -28.52 -16.99
CA ALA A 11 0.36 -28.05 -16.53
C ALA A 11 0.20 -26.52 -16.62
N LEU A 12 1.28 -25.75 -16.37
CA LEU A 12 1.29 -24.28 -16.43
C LEU A 12 1.12 -23.74 -17.87
N GLN A 13 1.57 -24.49 -18.87
CA GLN A 13 1.47 -24.06 -20.28
C GLN A 13 0.04 -23.94 -20.80
N HIS A 14 -0.91 -24.64 -20.19
CA HIS A 14 -2.32 -24.67 -20.60
C HIS A 14 -3.18 -23.66 -19.82
N LEU A 15 -2.64 -22.97 -18.82
CA LEU A 15 -3.40 -21.98 -18.06
C LEU A 15 -3.62 -20.71 -18.89
N ILE A 16 -4.82 -20.16 -18.79
CA ILE A 16 -5.15 -18.83 -19.27
C ILE A 16 -4.69 -17.85 -18.20
N THR A 17 -3.64 -17.11 -18.47
CA THR A 17 -3.09 -16.06 -17.58
C THR A 17 -3.49 -14.66 -18.05
N GLU A 18 -4.05 -14.57 -19.25
CA GLU A 18 -4.49 -13.34 -19.90
C GLU A 18 -5.77 -13.68 -20.67
N ASP A 19 -6.81 -12.89 -20.54
CA ASP A 19 -8.03 -12.99 -21.33
C ASP A 19 -8.45 -11.60 -21.83
N ASP A 20 -9.37 -11.57 -22.81
CA ASP A 20 -9.89 -10.33 -23.39
C ASP A 20 -11.16 -9.83 -22.67
N THR A 21 -11.44 -10.36 -21.47
CA THR A 21 -12.61 -9.91 -20.70
C THR A 21 -12.38 -8.48 -20.22
N PRO A 22 -13.28 -7.53 -20.53
CA PRO A 22 -13.15 -6.18 -20.02
C PRO A 22 -13.10 -6.21 -18.47
N VAL A 23 -12.04 -5.64 -17.94
CA VAL A 23 -11.87 -5.43 -16.51
C VAL A 23 -12.48 -4.09 -16.15
N ASP A 24 -12.76 -3.88 -14.95
CA ASP A 24 -13.18 -2.74 -14.16
C ASP A 24 -13.62 -1.43 -14.81
N ASN A 25 -14.47 -0.75 -14.10
CA ASN A 25 -14.82 0.64 -14.35
C ASN A 25 -13.74 1.60 -13.84
N LEU A 26 -13.79 2.87 -14.27
CA LEU A 26 -12.82 3.90 -13.89
C LEU A 26 -12.68 4.11 -12.36
N PRO A 27 -13.77 4.12 -11.54
CA PRO A 27 -13.65 4.19 -10.10
C PRO A 27 -12.86 3.03 -9.49
N SER A 28 -13.12 1.77 -9.91
CA SER A 28 -12.40 0.59 -9.41
C SER A 28 -10.92 0.65 -9.77
N GLU A 29 -10.57 1.03 -11.00
CA GLU A 29 -9.18 1.18 -11.44
C GLU A 29 -8.42 2.23 -10.60
N LYS A 30 -9.05 3.40 -10.36
CA LYS A 30 -8.45 4.43 -9.51
C LYS A 30 -8.28 3.95 -8.07
N GLN A 31 -9.27 3.26 -7.53
CA GLN A 31 -9.22 2.69 -6.18
C GLN A 31 -8.12 1.63 -6.06
N GLN A 32 -7.93 0.78 -7.04
CA GLN A 32 -6.85 -0.21 -7.08
C GLN A 32 -5.46 0.44 -7.07
N ARG A 33 -5.26 1.53 -7.84
CA ARG A 33 -4.00 2.30 -7.80
C ARG A 33 -3.78 2.94 -6.43
N LEU A 34 -4.82 3.49 -5.83
CA LEU A 34 -4.74 4.08 -4.50
C LEU A 34 -4.47 3.04 -3.39
N LEU A 35 -4.75 1.77 -3.65
CA LEU A 35 -4.42 0.66 -2.74
C LEU A 35 -3.03 0.06 -3.00
N THR A 36 -2.46 0.21 -4.18
CA THR A 36 -1.15 -0.38 -4.52
C THR A 36 0.00 0.61 -4.45
N GLU A 37 -0.15 1.80 -5.06
CA GLU A 37 0.92 2.79 -5.18
C GLU A 37 1.46 3.27 -3.83
N PRO A 38 0.64 3.64 -2.82
CA PRO A 38 1.15 4.12 -1.54
C PRO A 38 2.01 3.11 -0.79
N LEU A 39 1.75 1.82 -0.98
CA LEU A 39 2.56 0.77 -0.36
C LEU A 39 3.99 0.76 -0.90
N TYR A 40 4.19 1.05 -2.18
CA TYR A 40 5.52 1.13 -2.78
C TYR A 40 6.20 2.50 -2.58
N SER A 41 5.44 3.58 -2.54
CA SER A 41 5.99 4.94 -2.46
C SER A 41 6.28 5.40 -1.03
N ALA A 42 5.50 4.95 -0.04
CA ALA A 42 5.53 5.52 1.30
C ALA A 42 5.56 4.50 2.45
N TRP A 43 5.07 3.26 2.25
CA TRP A 43 5.15 2.24 3.28
C TRP A 43 6.49 1.51 3.23
N SER A 44 7.16 1.41 4.36
CA SER A 44 8.46 0.74 4.47
C SER A 44 8.37 -0.79 4.62
N GLY A 45 7.19 -1.36 4.36
CA GLY A 45 6.93 -2.78 4.62
C GLY A 45 6.67 -3.07 6.12
N PRO A 46 6.47 -4.34 6.46
CA PRO A 46 6.16 -4.76 7.83
C PRO A 46 7.37 -4.66 8.80
N GLY A 47 8.46 -4.03 8.37
CA GLY A 47 9.68 -3.76 9.12
C GLY A 47 10.86 -4.67 8.76
N ALA A 48 12.06 -4.29 9.23
CA ALA A 48 13.31 -5.06 9.17
C ALA A 48 13.73 -5.55 7.77
N GLY A 49 13.43 -4.80 6.71
CA GLY A 49 13.84 -5.17 5.34
C GLY A 49 13.07 -6.35 4.75
N ARG A 50 11.95 -6.74 5.32
CA ARG A 50 11.04 -7.74 4.74
C ARG A 50 10.49 -7.24 3.42
N THR A 51 10.45 -8.13 2.44
CA THR A 51 9.88 -7.85 1.12
C THR A 51 8.36 -8.00 1.13
N PHE A 52 7.71 -7.38 0.17
CA PHE A 52 6.28 -7.56 -0.07
C PHE A 52 5.95 -7.43 -1.55
N LEU A 53 4.80 -7.95 -1.94
CA LEU A 53 4.20 -7.81 -3.26
C LEU A 53 2.75 -7.34 -3.08
N ALA A 54 2.46 -6.14 -3.56
CA ALA A 54 1.11 -5.62 -3.72
C ALA A 54 0.76 -5.56 -5.21
N ALA A 55 -0.35 -6.15 -5.60
CA ALA A 55 -0.75 -6.17 -7.00
C ALA A 55 -2.28 -6.05 -7.13
N ALA A 56 -2.73 -5.51 -8.25
CA ALA A 56 -4.13 -5.38 -8.61
C ALA A 56 -4.44 -6.15 -9.90
N ASN A 57 -5.61 -6.77 -9.97
CA ASN A 57 -6.07 -7.52 -11.15
C ASN A 57 -5.10 -8.62 -11.63
N VAL A 58 -4.40 -9.25 -10.72
CA VAL A 58 -3.49 -10.37 -11.04
C VAL A 58 -4.08 -11.67 -10.52
N GLY A 59 -4.14 -12.68 -11.39
CA GLY A 59 -4.67 -13.99 -11.06
C GLY A 59 -3.89 -14.71 -9.96
N VAL A 60 -4.58 -15.22 -8.95
CA VAL A 60 -4.04 -16.06 -7.88
C VAL A 60 -4.46 -17.50 -8.13
N PHE A 61 -3.48 -18.39 -8.32
CA PHE A 61 -3.67 -19.79 -8.59
C PHE A 61 -3.31 -20.63 -7.36
N ALA A 62 -4.31 -21.27 -6.74
CA ALA A 62 -4.09 -22.21 -5.63
C ALA A 62 -3.30 -23.44 -6.06
N GLN A 63 -3.63 -23.96 -7.23
CA GLN A 63 -2.99 -25.11 -7.86
C GLN A 63 -2.95 -24.92 -9.38
N PRO A 64 -1.96 -25.50 -10.09
CA PRO A 64 -1.79 -25.31 -11.52
C PRO A 64 -2.96 -25.75 -12.42
N ARG A 65 -3.89 -26.52 -11.90
CA ARG A 65 -5.07 -27.02 -12.63
C ARG A 65 -6.39 -26.35 -12.25
N ASN A 66 -6.37 -25.50 -11.23
CA ASN A 66 -7.55 -24.76 -10.82
C ASN A 66 -7.63 -23.44 -11.56
N PRO A 67 -8.82 -22.94 -11.90
CA PRO A 67 -8.95 -21.60 -12.44
C PRO A 67 -8.44 -20.58 -11.41
N ALA A 68 -7.83 -19.51 -11.92
CA ALA A 68 -7.42 -18.39 -11.08
C ALA A 68 -8.64 -17.77 -10.38
N VAL A 69 -8.40 -17.20 -9.21
CA VAL A 69 -9.25 -16.14 -8.67
C VAL A 69 -8.49 -14.83 -8.87
N VAL A 70 -9.15 -13.84 -9.44
CA VAL A 70 -8.55 -12.53 -9.68
C VAL A 70 -9.10 -11.56 -8.65
N PRO A 71 -8.33 -11.24 -7.59
CA PRO A 71 -8.72 -10.19 -6.66
C PRO A 71 -8.47 -8.82 -7.28
N ASP A 72 -9.28 -7.84 -6.89
CA ASP A 72 -9.04 -6.45 -7.26
C ASP A 72 -7.71 -5.93 -6.69
N MET A 73 -7.35 -6.39 -5.49
CA MET A 73 -6.03 -6.14 -4.91
C MET A 73 -5.62 -7.28 -3.99
N PHE A 74 -4.33 -7.62 -3.97
CA PHE A 74 -3.77 -8.47 -2.92
C PHE A 74 -2.44 -7.93 -2.37
N LEU A 75 -2.13 -8.33 -1.15
CA LEU A 75 -0.85 -8.07 -0.49
C LEU A 75 -0.24 -9.37 0.02
N SER A 76 0.99 -9.64 -0.39
CA SER A 76 1.77 -10.78 0.08
C SER A 76 3.11 -10.32 0.66
N LEU A 77 3.47 -10.86 1.82
CA LEU A 77 4.71 -10.54 2.52
C LEU A 77 5.77 -11.63 2.30
N ASP A 78 7.05 -11.24 2.47
CA ASP A 78 8.21 -12.15 2.39
C ASP A 78 8.30 -12.92 1.07
N VAL A 79 7.88 -12.28 0.00
CA VAL A 79 7.93 -12.82 -1.36
C VAL A 79 8.72 -11.89 -2.28
N GLN A 80 9.29 -12.46 -3.33
CA GLN A 80 9.99 -11.73 -4.37
C GLN A 80 9.51 -12.20 -5.74
N VAL A 81 9.32 -11.27 -6.63
CA VAL A 81 9.04 -11.56 -8.04
C VAL A 81 10.34 -12.05 -8.70
N ALA A 82 10.25 -13.08 -9.53
CA ALA A 82 11.38 -13.63 -10.25
C ALA A 82 11.98 -12.58 -11.21
N GLU A 83 13.30 -12.63 -11.44
CA GLU A 83 13.97 -11.72 -12.39
C GLU A 83 13.44 -11.89 -13.82
N ASP A 84 13.11 -13.12 -14.21
CA ASP A 84 12.54 -13.47 -15.50
C ASP A 84 10.98 -13.47 -15.50
N TRP A 85 10.41 -12.45 -14.91
CA TRP A 85 8.96 -12.29 -14.70
C TRP A 85 8.10 -12.32 -15.98
N TRP A 86 8.71 -12.20 -17.17
CA TRP A 86 8.02 -12.38 -18.46
C TRP A 86 7.71 -13.83 -18.81
N ARG A 87 8.30 -14.79 -18.12
CA ARG A 87 7.94 -16.19 -18.31
C ARG A 87 6.54 -16.45 -17.80
N LYS A 88 5.81 -17.34 -18.47
CA LYS A 88 4.39 -17.61 -18.19
C LYS A 88 4.14 -17.98 -16.72
N GLU A 89 5.02 -18.76 -16.13
CA GLU A 89 4.99 -19.19 -14.74
C GLU A 89 5.19 -18.05 -13.73
N HIS A 90 5.69 -16.88 -14.17
CA HIS A 90 5.97 -15.72 -13.31
C HIS A 90 5.02 -14.53 -13.53
N ARG A 91 4.08 -14.62 -14.48
CA ARG A 91 3.13 -13.53 -14.81
C ARG A 91 1.94 -13.42 -13.88
N SER A 92 1.73 -14.43 -13.04
CA SER A 92 0.61 -14.53 -12.12
C SER A 92 1.09 -14.99 -10.76
N TYR A 93 0.25 -14.89 -9.75
CA TYR A 93 0.57 -15.35 -8.41
C TYR A 93 0.26 -16.85 -8.28
N PHE A 94 1.25 -17.70 -8.43
CA PHE A 94 1.13 -19.14 -8.20
C PHE A 94 1.55 -19.46 -6.77
N VAL A 95 0.60 -19.92 -5.94
CA VAL A 95 0.86 -20.24 -4.52
C VAL A 95 2.02 -21.23 -4.35
N GLN A 96 2.19 -22.16 -5.28
CA GLN A 96 3.30 -23.12 -5.26
C GLN A 96 4.66 -22.47 -5.50
N GLU A 97 4.76 -21.50 -6.41
CA GLU A 97 6.01 -20.79 -6.73
C GLU A 97 6.40 -19.82 -5.61
N PHE A 98 5.44 -19.09 -5.08
CA PHE A 98 5.66 -18.18 -3.94
C PHE A 98 5.72 -18.89 -2.59
N GLY A 99 5.37 -20.20 -2.53
CA GLY A 99 5.41 -21.04 -1.33
C GLY A 99 4.27 -20.78 -0.33
N LYS A 100 3.38 -19.83 -0.61
CA LYS A 100 2.28 -19.43 0.28
C LYS A 100 1.20 -18.64 -0.46
N PRO A 101 -0.04 -18.55 0.06
CA PRO A 101 -1.02 -17.58 -0.43
C PRO A 101 -0.66 -16.15 0.02
N PRO A 102 -1.28 -15.11 -0.60
CA PRO A 102 -1.25 -13.76 -0.07
C PRO A 102 -1.82 -13.69 1.35
N GLU A 103 -1.36 -12.76 2.17
CA GLU A 103 -1.93 -12.52 3.50
C GLU A 103 -3.27 -11.81 3.44
N LEU A 104 -3.45 -10.95 2.45
CA LEU A 104 -4.67 -10.18 2.29
C LEU A 104 -5.09 -10.15 0.84
N VAL A 105 -6.39 -10.35 0.61
CA VAL A 105 -7.06 -10.05 -0.65
C VAL A 105 -8.19 -9.06 -0.41
N LEU A 106 -8.42 -8.19 -1.39
CA LEU A 106 -9.45 -7.17 -1.33
C LEU A 106 -10.25 -7.18 -2.64
N GLU A 107 -11.56 -7.13 -2.51
CA GLU A 107 -12.51 -7.00 -3.61
C GLU A 107 -13.23 -5.66 -3.51
N ILE A 108 -13.43 -5.03 -4.66
CA ILE A 108 -14.17 -3.77 -4.83
C ILE A 108 -15.49 -4.11 -5.55
N VAL A 109 -16.60 -3.97 -4.86
CA VAL A 109 -17.90 -4.26 -5.47
C VAL A 109 -18.22 -3.18 -6.50
N SER A 110 -18.30 -3.58 -7.76
CA SER A 110 -18.66 -2.72 -8.88
C SER A 110 -20.07 -2.99 -9.44
N ASN A 111 -20.64 -4.16 -9.12
CA ASN A 111 -21.98 -4.58 -9.52
C ASN A 111 -22.51 -5.67 -8.58
N THR A 112 -23.75 -6.13 -8.79
CA THR A 112 -24.41 -7.16 -7.96
C THR A 112 -24.07 -8.59 -8.38
N GLU A 113 -23.29 -8.81 -9.43
CA GLU A 113 -23.04 -10.13 -10.04
C GLU A 113 -21.70 -10.75 -9.60
N GLY A 114 -20.86 -10.01 -8.89
CA GLY A 114 -19.46 -10.36 -8.63
C GLY A 114 -19.21 -11.48 -7.63
N ASN A 115 -20.23 -11.94 -6.89
CA ASN A 115 -20.18 -13.11 -5.99
C ASN A 115 -19.12 -13.01 -4.86
N GLU A 116 -18.78 -11.80 -4.43
CA GLU A 116 -17.73 -11.53 -3.43
C GLU A 116 -18.05 -12.17 -2.07
N ASP A 117 -19.29 -12.13 -1.61
CA ASP A 117 -19.69 -12.76 -0.33
C ASP A 117 -20.05 -14.26 -0.47
N GLY A 118 -19.88 -14.82 -1.65
CA GLY A 118 -20.22 -16.22 -1.97
C GLY A 118 -19.00 -17.05 -2.37
N GLU A 119 -18.87 -17.31 -3.67
CA GLU A 119 -17.88 -18.23 -4.23
C GLU A 119 -16.44 -17.77 -4.05
N LYS A 120 -16.15 -16.46 -4.27
CA LYS A 120 -14.81 -15.90 -4.09
C LYS A 120 -14.33 -16.04 -2.64
N LYS A 121 -15.18 -15.70 -1.68
CA LYS A 121 -14.91 -15.86 -0.24
C LYS A 121 -14.55 -17.31 0.12
N HIS A 122 -15.29 -18.27 -0.42
CA HIS A 122 -15.01 -19.69 -0.19
C HIS A 122 -13.67 -20.12 -0.80
N LYS A 123 -13.36 -19.68 -2.03
CA LYS A 123 -12.08 -19.95 -2.70
C LYS A 123 -10.90 -19.38 -1.92
N TYR A 124 -10.98 -18.15 -1.44
CA TYR A 124 -9.91 -17.55 -0.63
C TYR A 124 -9.74 -18.25 0.72
N ALA A 125 -10.82 -18.74 1.35
CA ALA A 125 -10.74 -19.56 2.55
C ALA A 125 -10.01 -20.89 2.29
N GLN A 126 -10.30 -21.55 1.17
CA GLN A 126 -9.60 -22.78 0.75
C GLN A 126 -8.12 -22.56 0.43
N MET A 127 -7.76 -21.38 -0.07
CA MET A 127 -6.35 -20.97 -0.29
C MET A 127 -5.62 -20.61 1.01
N HIS A 128 -6.32 -20.51 2.13
CA HIS A 128 -5.80 -20.05 3.42
C HIS A 128 -5.30 -18.61 3.41
N VAL A 129 -5.97 -17.72 2.68
CA VAL A 129 -5.73 -16.27 2.77
C VAL A 129 -6.17 -15.78 4.14
N ASP A 130 -5.29 -15.11 4.89
CA ASP A 130 -5.56 -14.69 6.28
C ASP A 130 -6.67 -13.64 6.38
N TYR A 131 -6.62 -12.63 5.52
CA TYR A 131 -7.58 -11.52 5.51
C TYR A 131 -8.29 -11.39 4.19
N TYR A 132 -9.61 -11.29 4.26
CA TYR A 132 -10.47 -11.01 3.13
C TYR A 132 -11.24 -9.73 3.38
N VAL A 133 -11.13 -8.77 2.48
CA VAL A 133 -11.74 -7.45 2.58
C VAL A 133 -12.71 -7.25 1.42
N ILE A 134 -13.91 -6.75 1.72
CA ILE A 134 -14.89 -6.32 0.72
C ILE A 134 -15.12 -4.83 0.92
N TYR A 135 -14.86 -4.05 -0.12
CA TYR A 135 -15.18 -2.64 -0.22
C TYR A 135 -16.36 -2.47 -1.17
N ASP A 136 -17.51 -2.08 -0.63
CA ASP A 136 -18.76 -1.89 -1.35
C ASP A 136 -19.23 -0.44 -1.22
N PRO A 137 -18.65 0.48 -2.02
CA PRO A 137 -18.91 1.91 -1.89
C PRO A 137 -20.38 2.27 -2.10
N LEU A 138 -21.12 1.48 -2.86
CA LEU A 138 -22.53 1.72 -3.20
C LEU A 138 -23.49 0.82 -2.41
N GLN A 139 -22.97 -0.02 -1.50
CA GLN A 139 -23.73 -0.99 -0.70
C GLN A 139 -24.67 -1.86 -1.53
N GLN A 140 -24.14 -2.41 -2.64
CA GLN A 140 -24.91 -3.22 -3.58
C GLN A 140 -25.02 -4.69 -3.13
N VAL A 141 -24.02 -5.18 -2.41
CA VAL A 141 -23.90 -6.58 -1.96
C VAL A 141 -23.89 -6.65 -0.44
N MET A 142 -23.18 -5.73 0.21
CA MET A 142 -22.97 -5.73 1.65
C MET A 142 -23.84 -4.68 2.36
N SER A 143 -24.16 -4.90 3.65
CA SER A 143 -24.84 -3.90 4.48
C SER A 143 -23.93 -2.73 4.85
N ASP A 144 -22.61 -2.94 4.85
CA ASP A 144 -21.60 -1.96 5.21
C ASP A 144 -20.67 -1.68 4.04
N VAL A 145 -20.25 -0.43 3.91
CA VAL A 145 -19.30 0.02 2.87
C VAL A 145 -17.97 -0.73 2.92
N LEU A 146 -17.54 -1.12 4.12
CA LEU A 146 -16.29 -1.86 4.33
C LEU A 146 -16.53 -3.03 5.26
N THR A 147 -16.24 -4.23 4.78
CA THR A 147 -16.33 -5.46 5.58
C THR A 147 -14.99 -6.19 5.55
N VAL A 148 -14.50 -6.53 6.74
CA VAL A 148 -13.24 -7.27 6.92
C VAL A 148 -13.53 -8.63 7.51
N TYR A 149 -12.92 -9.65 6.94
CA TYR A 149 -12.94 -11.01 7.46
C TYR A 149 -11.52 -11.48 7.79
N ARG A 150 -11.41 -12.30 8.80
CA ARG A 150 -10.17 -13.02 9.14
C ARG A 150 -10.42 -14.52 9.13
N LEU A 151 -9.49 -15.27 8.54
CA LEU A 151 -9.57 -16.72 8.51
C LEU A 151 -9.28 -17.31 9.89
N ARG A 152 -10.21 -18.15 10.39
CA ARG A 152 -10.09 -18.89 11.64
C ARG A 152 -10.58 -20.31 11.41
N ASN A 153 -9.73 -21.30 11.66
CA ASN A 153 -10.10 -22.73 11.49
C ASN A 153 -10.73 -23.04 10.13
N GLY A 154 -10.26 -22.42 9.05
CA GLY A 154 -10.76 -22.62 7.69
C GLY A 154 -12.05 -21.87 7.34
N VAL A 155 -12.57 -21.02 8.22
CA VAL A 155 -13.78 -20.20 8.01
C VAL A 155 -13.47 -18.74 8.24
N TYR A 156 -14.06 -17.87 7.42
CA TYR A 156 -13.94 -16.42 7.60
C TYR A 156 -14.91 -15.91 8.67
N GLU A 157 -14.35 -15.32 9.71
CA GLU A 157 -15.07 -14.61 10.76
C GLU A 157 -14.99 -13.11 10.50
N ARG A 158 -16.15 -12.43 10.51
CA ARG A 158 -16.21 -10.98 10.36
C ARG A 158 -15.50 -10.30 11.54
N GLN A 159 -14.68 -9.32 11.23
CA GLN A 159 -13.94 -8.53 12.22
C GLN A 159 -14.64 -7.19 12.48
N ALA A 160 -14.60 -6.75 13.73
CA ALA A 160 -15.05 -5.43 14.11
C ALA A 160 -13.98 -4.34 13.86
N THR A 161 -12.74 -4.75 13.63
CA THR A 161 -11.61 -3.85 13.38
C THR A 161 -11.16 -3.92 11.94
N VAL A 162 -10.68 -2.80 11.44
CA VAL A 162 -10.07 -2.65 10.12
C VAL A 162 -8.52 -2.65 10.19
N GLN A 163 -7.96 -3.11 11.31
CA GLN A 163 -6.52 -3.24 11.52
C GLN A 163 -6.05 -4.66 11.25
N PHE A 164 -4.89 -4.78 10.62
CA PHE A 164 -4.24 -6.03 10.25
C PHE A 164 -2.88 -6.15 10.97
N PRO A 165 -2.86 -6.65 12.22
CA PRO A 165 -1.63 -6.68 13.01
C PRO A 165 -0.45 -7.42 12.36
N LEU A 166 -0.72 -8.48 11.59
CA LEU A 166 0.31 -9.23 10.87
C LEU A 166 0.98 -8.38 9.78
N LEU A 167 0.24 -7.45 9.20
CA LEU A 167 0.71 -6.56 8.12
C LEU A 167 1.26 -5.24 8.66
N LYS A 168 0.95 -4.89 9.91
CA LYS A 168 1.15 -3.55 10.50
C LYS A 168 0.49 -2.44 9.68
N LEU A 169 -0.68 -2.75 9.17
CA LEU A 169 -1.51 -1.87 8.35
C LEU A 169 -2.93 -1.83 8.90
N GLY A 170 -3.65 -0.79 8.53
CA GLY A 170 -5.08 -0.68 8.67
C GLY A 170 -5.71 -0.07 7.42
N LEU A 171 -7.03 -0.02 7.39
CA LEU A 171 -7.81 0.64 6.36
C LEU A 171 -8.66 1.75 6.96
N VAL A 172 -8.95 2.76 6.15
CA VAL A 172 -9.84 3.87 6.53
C VAL A 172 -10.62 4.34 5.30
N LEU A 173 -11.88 4.68 5.51
CA LEU A 173 -12.65 5.45 4.53
C LEU A 173 -12.26 6.93 4.67
N TRP A 174 -11.71 7.49 3.61
CA TRP A 174 -11.20 8.85 3.56
C TRP A 174 -11.95 9.67 2.52
N GLU A 175 -12.61 10.73 2.96
CA GLU A 175 -13.25 11.69 2.07
C GLU A 175 -12.21 12.72 1.59
N GLY A 176 -12.03 12.80 0.27
CA GLY A 176 -11.04 13.70 -0.29
C GLY A 176 -10.89 13.58 -1.80
N THR A 177 -9.92 14.32 -2.34
CA THR A 177 -9.66 14.36 -3.79
C THR A 177 -8.45 13.52 -4.14
N PHE A 178 -8.67 12.51 -4.99
CA PHE A 178 -7.61 11.73 -5.61
C PHE A 178 -7.73 11.85 -7.14
N GLU A 179 -6.65 12.27 -7.80
CA GLU A 179 -6.57 12.48 -9.26
C GLU A 179 -7.79 13.26 -9.81
N ASP A 180 -8.05 14.43 -9.21
CA ASP A 180 -9.11 15.37 -9.57
C ASP A 180 -10.56 14.88 -9.34
N ASN A 181 -10.74 13.70 -8.72
CA ASN A 181 -12.05 13.20 -8.32
C ASN A 181 -12.20 13.28 -6.80
N HIS A 182 -13.24 13.99 -6.35
CA HIS A 182 -13.62 14.06 -4.94
C HIS A 182 -14.61 12.96 -4.63
N ASP A 183 -14.24 12.06 -3.71
CA ASP A 183 -15.08 10.92 -3.33
C ASP A 183 -14.68 10.39 -1.94
N THR A 184 -15.36 9.36 -1.47
CA THR A 184 -14.94 8.54 -0.33
C THR A 184 -14.08 7.38 -0.83
N TRP A 185 -12.80 7.44 -0.54
CA TRP A 185 -11.80 6.47 -0.95
C TRP A 185 -11.44 5.53 0.19
N LEU A 186 -11.13 4.28 -0.14
CA LEU A 186 -10.50 3.35 0.80
C LEU A 186 -8.98 3.54 0.76
N ARG A 187 -8.37 3.84 1.92
CA ARG A 187 -6.93 4.12 2.02
C ARG A 187 -6.28 3.32 3.14
N TRP A 188 -4.98 3.10 2.99
CA TRP A 188 -4.17 2.47 4.01
C TRP A 188 -3.80 3.42 5.13
N THR A 189 -3.75 2.88 6.35
CA THR A 189 -3.10 3.48 7.51
C THR A 189 -1.96 2.56 7.99
N ASP A 190 -1.03 3.12 8.74
CA ASP A 190 -0.06 2.34 9.50
C ASP A 190 -0.70 1.67 10.73
N GLU A 191 0.12 0.98 11.53
CA GLU A 191 -0.29 0.32 12.79
C GLU A 191 -0.83 1.29 13.85
N HIS A 192 -0.55 2.60 13.74
CA HIS A 192 -0.99 3.67 14.63
C HIS A 192 -2.23 4.41 14.11
N GLY A 193 -2.76 4.03 12.95
CA GLY A 193 -3.89 4.68 12.30
C GLY A 193 -3.53 5.94 11.53
N VAL A 194 -2.24 6.21 11.29
CA VAL A 194 -1.79 7.35 10.49
C VAL A 194 -1.91 6.98 9.01
N LEU A 195 -2.50 7.88 8.23
CA LEU A 195 -2.73 7.68 6.80
C LEU A 195 -1.40 7.53 6.05
N ILE A 196 -1.27 6.48 5.24
CA ILE A 196 -0.13 6.30 4.36
C ILE A 196 -0.32 7.20 3.14
N PRO A 197 0.59 8.17 2.92
CA PRO A 197 0.46 9.10 1.81
C PRO A 197 0.75 8.43 0.47
N THR A 198 0.15 8.95 -0.59
CA THR A 198 0.58 8.66 -1.97
C THR A 198 1.96 9.27 -2.23
N GLY A 199 2.65 8.81 -3.28
CA GLY A 199 3.93 9.40 -3.67
C GLY A 199 3.83 10.89 -3.99
N LYS A 200 2.72 11.34 -4.59
CA LYS A 200 2.44 12.76 -4.85
C LYS A 200 2.30 13.56 -3.53
N GLU A 201 1.53 13.05 -2.58
CA GLU A 201 1.35 13.69 -1.28
C GLU A 201 2.67 13.75 -0.50
N ARG A 202 3.45 12.67 -0.55
CA ARG A 202 4.78 12.62 0.08
C ARG A 202 5.74 13.64 -0.54
N ALA A 203 5.82 13.70 -1.86
CA ALA A 203 6.67 14.68 -2.57
C ALA A 203 6.29 16.13 -2.21
N GLU A 204 4.99 16.42 -2.13
CA GLU A 204 4.52 17.75 -1.73
C GLU A 204 4.87 18.07 -0.27
N GLN A 205 4.73 17.10 0.64
CA GLN A 205 5.14 17.28 2.04
C GLN A 205 6.65 17.54 2.16
N GLU A 206 7.49 16.82 1.41
CA GLU A 206 8.93 17.01 1.38
C GLU A 206 9.29 18.40 0.81
N ARG A 207 8.62 18.84 -0.25
CA ARG A 207 8.79 20.16 -0.83
C ARG A 207 8.47 21.28 0.18
N LEU A 208 7.34 21.16 0.87
CA LEU A 208 6.95 22.15 1.88
C LEU A 208 7.91 22.19 3.07
N ARG A 209 8.42 21.04 3.50
CA ARG A 209 9.43 20.96 4.56
C ARG A 209 10.74 21.65 4.14
N ALA A 210 11.22 21.33 2.94
CA ALA A 210 12.44 21.95 2.42
C ALA A 210 12.31 23.47 2.30
N GLU A 211 11.16 23.98 1.86
CA GLU A 211 10.88 25.41 1.79
C GLU A 211 10.88 26.06 3.19
N GLN A 212 10.27 25.41 4.17
CA GLN A 212 10.27 25.90 5.56
C GLN A 212 11.68 25.92 6.16
N GLU A 213 12.49 24.89 5.91
CA GLU A 213 13.89 24.84 6.37
C GLU A 213 14.71 25.95 5.71
N ARG A 214 14.55 26.19 4.41
CA ARG A 214 15.20 27.30 3.71
C ARG A 214 14.86 28.65 4.33
N LEU A 215 13.57 28.93 4.56
CA LEU A 215 13.14 30.18 5.19
C LEU A 215 13.69 30.35 6.61
N ARG A 216 13.76 29.27 7.40
CA ARG A 216 14.39 29.32 8.72
C ARG A 216 15.89 29.62 8.66
N ALA A 217 16.59 29.01 7.70
CA ALA A 217 18.00 29.26 7.49
C ALA A 217 18.25 30.71 7.08
N GLU A 218 17.50 31.26 6.13
CA GLU A 218 17.57 32.68 5.71
C GLU A 218 17.34 33.63 6.90
N GLN A 219 16.34 33.39 7.72
CA GLN A 219 16.06 34.17 8.92
C GLN A 219 17.22 34.12 9.95
N ALA A 220 17.77 32.92 10.15
CA ALA A 220 18.89 32.73 11.06
C ALA A 220 20.17 33.48 10.58
N GLU A 221 20.44 33.45 9.28
CA GLU A 221 21.56 34.20 8.67
C GLU A 221 21.36 35.72 8.79
N GLU A 222 20.15 36.22 8.58
CA GLU A 222 19.83 37.62 8.73
C GLU A 222 20.04 38.11 10.19
N LEU A 223 19.52 37.34 11.16
CA LEU A 223 19.73 37.61 12.59
C LEU A 223 21.21 37.63 12.97
N LEU A 224 21.97 36.63 12.50
CA LEU A 224 23.41 36.58 12.72
C LEU A 224 24.13 37.78 12.13
N SER A 225 23.74 38.21 10.95
CA SER A 225 24.29 39.45 10.31
C SER A 225 24.00 40.68 11.12
N GLN A 226 22.75 40.83 11.62
CA GLN A 226 22.35 41.95 12.49
C GLN A 226 23.14 41.97 13.80
N GLU A 227 23.31 40.83 14.45
CA GLU A 227 24.08 40.73 15.69
C GLU A 227 25.58 41.04 15.46
N ARG A 228 26.18 40.59 14.36
CA ARG A 228 27.55 40.94 13.99
C ARG A 228 27.71 42.46 13.80
N GLN A 229 26.82 43.09 13.06
CA GLN A 229 26.82 44.54 12.86
C GLN A 229 26.66 45.30 14.19
N ARG A 230 25.79 44.79 15.08
CA ARG A 230 25.61 45.37 16.40
C ARG A 230 26.89 45.24 17.25
N ALA A 231 27.52 44.08 17.26
CA ALA A 231 28.76 43.83 17.97
C ALA A 231 29.90 44.73 17.46
N GLU A 232 30.04 44.87 16.12
CA GLU A 232 31.02 45.74 15.51
C GLU A 232 30.82 47.23 15.88
N ARG A 233 29.56 47.71 15.88
CA ARG A 233 29.23 49.07 16.32
C ARG A 233 29.60 49.31 17.79
N LEU A 234 29.25 48.33 18.66
CA LEU A 234 29.61 48.44 20.08
C LEU A 234 31.12 48.41 20.31
N ALA A 235 31.84 47.53 19.61
CA ALA A 235 33.31 47.50 19.67
C ALA A 235 33.94 48.83 19.18
N ALA A 236 33.41 49.45 18.14
CA ALA A 236 33.87 50.77 17.65
C ALA A 236 33.63 51.87 18.70
N LEU A 237 32.47 51.89 19.36
CA LEU A 237 32.15 52.84 20.43
C LEU A 237 33.04 52.65 21.66
N LEU A 238 33.32 51.43 22.08
CA LEU A 238 34.26 51.16 23.18
C LEU A 238 35.67 51.64 22.89
N ARG A 239 36.18 51.39 21.68
CA ARG A 239 37.50 51.92 21.24
C ARG A 239 37.54 53.44 21.26
N GLN A 240 36.51 54.18 20.83
CA GLN A 240 36.41 55.63 20.90
C GLN A 240 36.39 56.15 22.35
N ALA A 241 35.80 55.35 23.27
CA ALA A 241 35.78 55.65 24.70
C ALA A 241 37.10 55.31 25.44
N GLY A 242 38.10 54.74 24.74
CA GLY A 242 39.38 54.35 25.33
C GLY A 242 39.34 53.02 26.06
N VAL A 243 38.31 52.19 25.84
CA VAL A 243 38.14 50.87 26.41
C VAL A 243 38.44 49.79 25.35
N ASP A 244 39.33 48.86 25.68
CA ASP A 244 39.65 47.75 24.79
C ASP A 244 38.50 46.69 24.83
N PRO A 245 37.81 46.42 23.70
CA PRO A 245 36.70 45.48 23.67
C PRO A 245 37.09 44.01 24.00
N GLU A 246 38.36 43.63 23.89
CA GLU A 246 38.85 42.29 24.21
C GLU A 246 39.19 42.10 25.70
N GLN A 247 39.16 43.18 26.48
CA GLN A 247 39.44 43.18 27.92
C GLN A 247 38.22 43.56 28.78
N ALA A 248 37.07 43.78 28.16
CA ALA A 248 35.79 44.09 28.79
C ALA A 248 34.85 42.87 28.74
#